data_edf354934f2d789c33a580ca3a90aeaa
#
_entry.id   edf354934f2d789c33a580ca3a90aeaa
#
_cell.length_a   1.000
_cell.length_b   1.000
_cell.length_c   1.000
_cell.angle_alpha   90.00
_cell.angle_beta   90.00
_cell.angle_gamma   90.00
#
_symmetry.space_group_name_H-M   'P 1'
#
loop_
_entity.id
_entity.type
_entity.pdbx_description
1 polymer ?
#
loop_
_entity_poly.entity_id
_entity_poly.type
_entity_poly.pdbx_seq_one_letter_code
_entity_poly.pdbx_strand_id
1 'polypeptide(L)'
;TYYTDRWNTVNGEKYFFIKIPRSPKKVIFEIYNEKNGNTQWDSSFQVGKFYLLPNNPIIFPDTFENPTVRSFIEFTEDFSEKAGVLSAQNSVYVSPDGKFKVHYVDEIRDENGKAKSTPARINGKTGIIEIAARYFRNYTVPGRKATMYHEFSHLWRNINPADEIEADKNGIMMYLGTGNP
;
A
#
# COMPACT_ATOMS: atom_id res chain seq x y z
N THR A 1 -5.12 11.72 -11.51
CA THR A 1 -4.09 11.88 -12.53
C THR A 1 -2.74 11.71 -11.88
N TYR A 2 -1.98 10.71 -12.32
CA TYR A 2 -0.60 10.54 -11.90
C TYR A 2 0.29 11.15 -12.97
N TYR A 3 1.25 11.94 -12.50
CA TYR A 3 2.28 12.50 -13.34
C TYR A 3 3.62 12.06 -12.77
N THR A 4 4.47 11.50 -13.61
CA THR A 4 5.88 11.25 -13.26
C THR A 4 6.75 11.76 -14.38
N ASP A 5 7.74 12.54 -14.01
CA ASP A 5 8.70 13.12 -14.92
C ASP A 5 10.08 12.55 -14.57
N ARG A 6 10.77 12.01 -15.57
CA ARG A 6 12.13 11.49 -15.40
C ARG A 6 12.97 11.80 -16.63
N TRP A 7 14.00 12.58 -16.41
CA TRP A 7 15.01 12.85 -17.41
C TRP A 7 16.16 11.87 -17.28
N ASN A 8 16.56 11.28 -18.40
CA ASN A 8 17.69 10.38 -18.46
C ASN A 8 18.44 10.53 -19.77
N THR A 9 19.75 10.52 -19.70
CA THR A 9 20.56 10.38 -20.89
C THR A 9 20.48 8.93 -21.36
N VAL A 10 20.03 8.71 -22.58
CA VAL A 10 19.92 7.39 -23.20
C VAL A 10 21.00 7.27 -24.27
N ASN A 11 21.87 6.27 -24.07
CA ASN A 11 22.81 5.82 -25.07
C ASN A 11 22.56 4.34 -25.30
N GLY A 12 21.89 3.99 -26.40
CA GLY A 12 21.42 2.64 -26.69
C GLY A 12 20.02 2.35 -26.11
N GLU A 13 19.76 1.14 -25.69
CA GLU A 13 18.48 0.71 -25.12
C GLU A 13 18.42 0.99 -23.62
N LYS A 14 17.27 1.48 -23.16
CA LYS A 14 17.00 1.69 -21.75
C LYS A 14 15.59 1.23 -21.39
N TYR A 15 15.49 0.52 -20.28
CA TYR A 15 14.23 0.05 -19.73
C TYR A 15 13.80 0.94 -18.59
N PHE A 16 12.54 1.36 -18.63
CA PHE A 16 11.90 2.14 -17.58
C PHE A 16 10.78 1.32 -16.96
N PHE A 17 10.79 1.23 -15.65
CA PHE A 17 9.69 0.65 -14.89
C PHE A 17 8.81 1.79 -14.36
N ILE A 18 7.59 1.87 -14.87
CA ILE A 18 6.62 2.87 -14.44
C ILE A 18 5.54 2.12 -13.65
N LYS A 19 5.46 2.42 -12.36
CA LYS A 19 4.40 1.89 -11.51
C LYS A 19 3.10 2.61 -11.86
N ILE A 20 2.10 1.86 -12.31
CA ILE A 20 0.76 2.35 -12.57
C ILE A 20 -0.12 1.89 -11.39
N PRO A 21 -0.41 2.77 -10.42
CA PRO A 21 -1.27 2.40 -9.31
C PRO A 21 -2.71 2.29 -9.83
N ARG A 22 -3.36 1.17 -9.56
CA ARG A 22 -4.68 0.78 -10.04
C ARG A 22 -4.72 0.56 -11.56
N SER A 23 -5.68 -0.22 -12.04
CA SER A 23 -5.86 -0.48 -13.47
C SER A 23 -6.61 0.70 -14.12
N PRO A 24 -5.92 1.69 -14.68
CA PRO A 24 -6.58 2.83 -15.31
C PRO A 24 -7.23 2.39 -16.61
N LYS A 25 -8.35 3.01 -16.96
CA LYS A 25 -9.01 2.77 -18.25
C LYS A 25 -8.16 3.22 -19.45
N LYS A 26 -7.23 4.15 -19.22
CA LYS A 26 -6.35 4.70 -20.25
C LYS A 26 -5.03 5.15 -19.61
N VAL A 27 -3.94 4.77 -20.23
CA VAL A 27 -2.59 5.27 -19.89
C VAL A 27 -2.09 6.06 -21.10
N ILE A 28 -1.57 7.25 -20.85
CA ILE A 28 -0.95 8.08 -21.86
C ILE A 28 0.53 8.19 -21.49
N PHE A 29 1.39 7.77 -22.39
CA PHE A 29 2.83 7.96 -22.28
C PHE A 29 3.23 9.09 -23.23
N GLU A 30 3.85 10.11 -22.69
CA GLU A 30 4.43 11.20 -23.45
C GLU A 30 5.94 11.14 -23.29
N ILE A 31 6.64 11.04 -24.39
CA ILE A 31 8.10 10.93 -24.43
C ILE A 31 8.62 12.13 -25.20
N TYR A 32 9.45 12.90 -24.54
CA TYR A 32 10.07 14.09 -25.08
C TYR A 32 11.58 13.85 -25.20
N ASN A 33 12.15 14.33 -26.29
CA ASN A 33 13.60 14.42 -26.44
C ASN A 33 14.02 15.87 -26.24
N GLU A 34 15.02 16.11 -25.40
CA GLU A 34 15.64 17.41 -25.24
C GLU A 34 17.02 17.39 -25.90
N LYS A 35 17.17 18.19 -26.92
CA LYS A 35 18.46 18.41 -27.56
C LYS A 35 18.83 19.90 -27.44
N ASN A 36 19.97 20.19 -26.80
CA ASN A 36 20.48 21.52 -26.62
C ASN A 36 19.50 22.48 -25.87
N GLY A 37 18.78 21.99 -24.88
CA GLY A 37 17.85 22.79 -24.08
C GLY A 37 16.51 23.11 -24.77
N ASN A 38 16.27 22.60 -25.97
CA ASN A 38 15.00 22.74 -26.68
C ASN A 38 14.28 21.34 -26.70
N THR A 39 13.05 21.34 -26.22
CA THR A 39 12.20 20.15 -26.32
C THR A 39 11.72 20.01 -27.77
N GLN A 40 12.13 18.96 -28.44
CA GLN A 40 11.71 18.67 -29.82
C GLN A 40 11.07 17.30 -29.89
N TRP A 41 10.00 17.18 -30.66
CA TRP A 41 9.48 15.89 -31.10
C TRP A 41 10.40 15.34 -32.17
N ASP A 42 11.14 14.29 -31.85
CA ASP A 42 11.99 13.61 -32.81
C ASP A 42 11.27 12.35 -33.29
N SER A 43 10.94 12.33 -34.58
CA SER A 43 10.32 11.18 -35.26
C SER A 43 11.24 9.95 -35.35
N SER A 44 12.53 10.11 -35.03
CA SER A 44 13.50 9.00 -34.98
C SER A 44 13.47 8.23 -33.67
N PHE A 45 12.64 8.64 -32.71
CA PHE A 45 12.51 7.99 -31.41
C PHE A 45 11.71 6.71 -31.58
N GLN A 46 12.38 5.58 -31.71
CA GLN A 46 11.70 4.29 -31.68
C GLN A 46 11.42 3.90 -30.23
N VAL A 47 10.17 4.12 -29.81
CA VAL A 47 9.68 3.55 -28.57
C VAL A 47 9.54 2.05 -28.79
N GLY A 48 10.37 1.28 -28.12
CA GLY A 48 10.35 -0.16 -28.17
C GLY A 48 9.04 -0.77 -27.64
N LYS A 49 9.06 -1.97 -27.18
CA LYS A 49 7.88 -2.70 -26.71
C LYS A 49 7.45 -2.22 -25.33
N PHE A 50 6.17 -1.87 -25.16
CA PHE A 50 5.54 -1.74 -23.84
C PHE A 50 5.11 -3.12 -23.35
N TYR A 51 5.56 -3.50 -22.16
CA TYR A 51 5.08 -4.68 -21.49
C TYR A 51 4.19 -4.22 -20.32
N LEU A 52 2.93 -4.56 -20.34
CA LEU A 52 2.12 -4.57 -19.13
C LEU A 52 2.54 -5.82 -18.34
N LEU A 53 3.43 -5.64 -17.39
CA LEU A 53 3.68 -6.67 -16.41
C LEU A 53 2.45 -6.71 -15.51
N PRO A 54 1.74 -7.86 -15.43
CA PRO A 54 0.71 -8.00 -14.43
C PRO A 54 1.34 -7.68 -13.07
N ASN A 55 0.60 -6.98 -12.24
CA ASN A 55 1.04 -6.68 -10.88
C ASN A 55 0.94 -7.95 -10.02
N ASN A 56 1.54 -9.02 -10.51
CA ASN A 56 1.69 -10.26 -9.78
C ASN A 56 2.92 -10.09 -8.91
N PRO A 57 2.74 -10.08 -7.61
CA PRO A 57 3.87 -10.17 -6.70
C PRO A 57 4.58 -11.49 -6.99
N ILE A 58 5.72 -11.40 -7.64
CA ILE A 58 6.55 -12.55 -8.07
C ILE A 58 6.94 -13.44 -6.88
N ILE A 59 6.79 -12.93 -5.66
CA ILE A 59 7.31 -13.55 -4.45
C ILE A 59 6.32 -14.50 -3.76
N PHE A 60 4.99 -14.32 -3.92
CA PHE A 60 3.97 -15.13 -3.23
C PHE A 60 2.67 -15.26 -4.01
N PRO A 61 2.65 -16.04 -5.09
CA PRO A 61 1.43 -16.26 -5.87
C PRO A 61 0.26 -16.72 -5.00
N ASP A 62 0.49 -17.73 -4.17
CA ASP A 62 -0.56 -18.38 -3.35
C ASP A 62 -1.17 -17.44 -2.30
N THR A 63 -0.39 -16.50 -1.77
CA THR A 63 -0.87 -15.55 -0.77
C THR A 63 -1.91 -14.59 -1.35
N PHE A 64 -1.71 -14.15 -2.60
CA PHE A 64 -2.56 -13.17 -3.25
C PHE A 64 -3.72 -13.80 -4.02
N GLU A 65 -3.69 -15.10 -4.21
CA GLU A 65 -4.83 -15.87 -4.72
C GLU A 65 -5.91 -16.07 -3.65
N ASN A 66 -5.55 -15.98 -2.38
CA ASN A 66 -6.52 -16.07 -1.29
C ASN A 66 -7.46 -14.86 -1.30
N PRO A 67 -8.78 -15.06 -1.50
CA PRO A 67 -9.75 -13.96 -1.58
C PRO A 67 -9.78 -13.06 -0.33
N THR A 68 -9.51 -13.65 0.85
CA THR A 68 -9.48 -12.90 2.11
C THR A 68 -8.30 -11.95 2.15
N VAL A 69 -7.12 -12.41 1.75
CA VAL A 69 -5.92 -11.57 1.68
C VAL A 69 -6.11 -10.45 0.65
N ARG A 70 -6.67 -10.76 -0.51
CA ARG A 70 -6.95 -9.77 -1.56
C ARG A 70 -7.90 -8.69 -1.06
N SER A 71 -9.02 -9.07 -0.43
CA SER A 71 -9.98 -8.12 0.13
C SER A 71 -9.33 -7.23 1.20
N PHE A 72 -8.45 -7.78 2.04
CA PHE A 72 -7.72 -6.98 3.02
C PHE A 72 -6.74 -6.00 2.36
N ILE A 73 -6.04 -6.42 1.32
CA ILE A 73 -5.13 -5.55 0.56
C ILE A 73 -5.89 -4.36 -0.03
N GLU A 74 -7.01 -4.60 -0.70
CA GLU A 74 -7.86 -3.56 -1.29
C GLU A 74 -8.36 -2.59 -0.21
N PHE A 75 -8.81 -3.11 0.92
CA PHE A 75 -9.24 -2.30 2.05
C PHE A 75 -8.09 -1.47 2.64
N THR A 76 -6.90 -2.06 2.80
CA THR A 76 -5.71 -1.37 3.30
C THR A 76 -5.26 -0.24 2.38
N GLU A 77 -5.28 -0.47 1.06
CA GLU A 77 -4.93 0.55 0.06
C GLU A 77 -5.87 1.76 0.20
N ASP A 78 -7.19 1.51 0.21
CA ASP A 78 -8.18 2.58 0.30
C ASP A 78 -8.13 3.34 1.64
N PHE A 79 -8.11 2.61 2.75
CA PHE A 79 -8.08 3.20 4.08
C PHE A 79 -6.80 4.00 4.33
N SER A 80 -5.63 3.46 3.97
CA SER A 80 -4.34 4.11 4.20
C SER A 80 -4.19 5.41 3.42
N GLU A 81 -4.73 5.48 2.22
CA GLU A 81 -4.75 6.73 1.44
C GLU A 81 -5.59 7.82 2.11
N LYS A 82 -6.73 7.45 2.68
CA LYS A 82 -7.71 8.38 3.26
C LYS A 82 -7.44 8.74 4.72
N ALA A 83 -6.74 7.89 5.47
CA ALA A 83 -6.58 8.01 6.91
C ALA A 83 -5.98 9.34 7.39
N GLY A 84 -5.25 10.07 6.53
CA GLY A 84 -4.73 11.40 6.85
C GLY A 84 -5.81 12.46 7.08
N VAL A 85 -6.98 12.28 6.47
CA VAL A 85 -8.09 13.25 6.49
C VAL A 85 -9.38 12.70 7.11
N LEU A 86 -9.44 11.40 7.39
CA LEU A 86 -10.60 10.78 8.02
C LEU A 86 -10.77 11.22 9.48
N SER A 87 -12.02 11.29 9.91
CA SER A 87 -12.34 11.54 11.31
C SER A 87 -12.03 10.31 12.17
N ALA A 88 -11.40 10.55 13.32
CA ALA A 88 -11.11 9.53 14.32
C ALA A 88 -12.12 9.51 15.48
N GLN A 89 -13.16 10.31 15.43
CA GLN A 89 -14.15 10.38 16.53
C GLN A 89 -14.99 9.09 16.59
N ASN A 90 -14.41 8.02 17.13
CA ASN A 90 -15.00 6.69 17.24
C ASN A 90 -15.52 6.14 15.90
N SER A 91 -14.85 6.48 14.83
CA SER A 91 -15.28 6.09 13.49
C SER A 91 -14.90 4.63 13.21
N VAL A 92 -15.86 3.88 12.69
CA VAL A 92 -15.67 2.50 12.25
C VAL A 92 -15.65 2.49 10.72
N TYR A 93 -14.56 2.03 10.16
CA TYR A 93 -14.41 1.82 8.73
C TYR A 93 -14.46 0.34 8.43
N VAL A 94 -15.23 -0.04 7.43
CA VAL A 94 -15.50 -1.44 7.10
C VAL A 94 -15.11 -1.69 5.64
N SER A 95 -14.50 -2.84 5.38
CA SER A 95 -14.21 -3.26 4.01
C SER A 95 -15.50 -3.46 3.21
N PRO A 96 -15.47 -3.33 1.87
CA PRO A 96 -16.66 -3.49 1.03
C PRO A 96 -17.41 -4.82 1.22
N ASP A 97 -16.68 -5.88 1.54
CA ASP A 97 -17.24 -7.21 1.80
C ASP A 97 -17.64 -7.44 3.28
N GLY A 98 -17.44 -6.43 4.14
CA GLY A 98 -17.79 -6.46 5.55
C GLY A 98 -16.87 -7.29 6.45
N LYS A 99 -15.83 -7.93 5.91
CA LYS A 99 -14.96 -8.85 6.65
C LYS A 99 -13.99 -8.15 7.59
N PHE A 100 -13.51 -6.97 7.21
CA PHE A 100 -12.50 -6.23 7.95
C PHE A 100 -13.07 -4.95 8.50
N LYS A 101 -12.65 -4.62 9.73
CA LYS A 101 -13.09 -3.42 10.42
C LYS A 101 -11.91 -2.73 11.06
N VAL A 102 -11.86 -1.43 10.88
CA VAL A 102 -10.94 -0.53 11.56
C VAL A 102 -11.73 0.36 12.52
N HIS A 103 -11.32 0.37 13.76
CA HIS A 103 -11.73 1.34 14.76
C HIS A 103 -10.70 2.46 14.77
N TYR A 104 -11.02 3.58 14.13
CA TYR A 104 -10.13 4.72 14.02
C TYR A 104 -10.44 5.69 15.17
N VAL A 105 -9.57 5.70 16.19
CA VAL A 105 -9.74 6.44 17.44
C VAL A 105 -8.63 7.48 17.60
N ASP A 106 -8.82 8.50 18.41
CA ASP A 106 -7.76 9.50 18.63
C ASP A 106 -6.53 8.87 19.28
N GLU A 107 -6.74 8.00 20.28
CA GLU A 107 -5.68 7.21 20.92
C GLU A 107 -6.20 5.86 21.40
N ILE A 108 -5.34 4.84 21.34
CA ILE A 108 -5.64 3.51 21.89
C ILE A 108 -5.42 3.54 23.39
N ARG A 109 -6.36 3.00 24.16
CA ARG A 109 -6.30 2.92 25.61
C ARG A 109 -6.28 1.48 26.10
N ASP A 110 -5.62 1.23 27.25
CA ASP A 110 -5.71 -0.04 27.94
C ASP A 110 -7.01 -0.16 28.76
N GLU A 111 -7.18 -1.28 29.44
CA GLU A 111 -8.37 -1.58 30.28
C GLU A 111 -8.56 -0.58 31.44
N ASN A 112 -7.49 0.07 31.86
CA ASN A 112 -7.48 1.08 32.91
C ASN A 112 -7.69 2.51 32.37
N GLY A 113 -7.94 2.65 31.07
CA GLY A 113 -8.11 3.94 30.41
C GLY A 113 -6.81 4.68 30.12
N LYS A 114 -5.64 4.08 30.38
CA LYS A 114 -4.33 4.70 30.12
C LYS A 114 -4.00 4.60 28.62
N ALA A 115 -3.58 5.73 28.06
CA ALA A 115 -3.17 5.80 26.67
C ALA A 115 -1.94 4.95 26.39
N LYS A 116 -1.98 4.17 25.31
CA LYS A 116 -0.86 3.37 24.79
C LYS A 116 -0.09 4.14 23.74
N SER A 117 1.20 3.85 23.62
CA SER A 117 2.07 4.42 22.58
C SER A 117 2.03 3.66 21.26
N THR A 118 1.22 2.60 21.16
CA THR A 118 1.11 1.82 19.92
C THR A 118 0.29 2.57 18.87
N PRO A 119 0.71 2.58 17.59
CA PRO A 119 -0.05 3.20 16.51
C PRO A 119 -1.28 2.39 16.10
N ALA A 120 -1.22 1.08 16.26
CA ALA A 120 -2.31 0.16 15.94
C ALA A 120 -2.27 -1.06 16.86
N ARG A 121 -3.35 -1.81 16.91
CA ARG A 121 -3.41 -3.16 17.47
C ARG A 121 -4.59 -3.92 16.87
N ILE A 122 -4.44 -5.23 16.72
CA ILE A 122 -5.56 -6.10 16.33
C ILE A 122 -6.14 -6.81 17.55
N ASN A 123 -7.45 -6.95 17.59
CA ASN A 123 -8.11 -7.79 18.56
C ASN A 123 -8.16 -9.24 18.02
N GLY A 124 -7.41 -10.15 18.63
CA GLY A 124 -7.30 -11.54 18.19
C GLY A 124 -8.60 -12.34 18.21
N LYS A 125 -9.64 -11.88 18.94
CA LYS A 125 -10.95 -12.54 18.99
C LYS A 125 -11.92 -12.00 17.93
N THR A 126 -11.91 -10.68 17.70
CA THR A 126 -12.87 -10.02 16.83
C THR A 126 -12.31 -9.67 15.44
N GLY A 127 -10.99 -9.67 15.28
CA GLY A 127 -10.32 -9.23 14.06
C GLY A 127 -10.42 -7.72 13.81
N ILE A 128 -10.93 -6.94 14.77
CA ILE A 128 -11.02 -5.48 14.64
C ILE A 128 -9.63 -4.89 14.86
N ILE A 129 -9.19 -4.06 13.94
CA ILE A 129 -7.95 -3.29 14.06
C ILE A 129 -8.27 -1.93 14.65
N GLU A 130 -7.74 -1.63 15.83
CA GLU A 130 -7.79 -0.29 16.40
C GLU A 130 -6.58 0.51 15.92
N ILE A 131 -6.81 1.74 15.50
CA ILE A 131 -5.77 2.63 14.98
C ILE A 131 -5.82 3.98 15.69
N ALA A 132 -4.68 4.40 16.25
CA ALA A 132 -4.52 5.69 16.91
C ALA A 132 -4.24 6.79 15.89
N ALA A 133 -5.22 7.64 15.62
CA ALA A 133 -5.13 8.72 14.65
C ALA A 133 -3.97 9.68 14.92
N ARG A 134 -3.68 9.97 16.20
CA ARG A 134 -2.56 10.85 16.60
C ARG A 134 -1.21 10.43 16.07
N TYR A 135 -1.00 9.12 15.85
CA TYR A 135 0.23 8.59 15.22
C TYR A 135 0.02 8.40 13.73
N PHE A 136 -1.07 7.72 13.36
CA PHE A 136 -1.30 7.23 12.01
C PHE A 136 -1.43 8.35 10.96
N ARG A 137 -1.98 9.52 11.36
CA ARG A 137 -2.07 10.70 10.49
C ARG A 137 -0.70 11.23 10.06
N ASN A 138 0.30 11.09 10.94
CA ASN A 138 1.66 11.56 10.69
C ASN A 138 2.50 10.58 9.88
N TYR A 139 2.01 9.34 9.69
CA TYR A 139 2.69 8.37 8.86
C TYR A 139 2.47 8.67 7.38
N THR A 140 3.48 8.38 6.59
CA THR A 140 3.34 8.32 5.14
C THR A 140 2.35 7.21 4.75
N VAL A 141 1.76 7.29 3.57
CA VAL A 141 0.87 6.22 3.07
C VAL A 141 1.56 4.84 3.09
N PRO A 142 2.83 4.71 2.66
CA PRO A 142 3.59 3.46 2.84
C PRO A 142 3.67 2.98 4.29
N GLY A 143 3.96 3.86 5.23
CA GLY A 143 4.01 3.50 6.65
C GLY A 143 2.66 3.04 7.21
N ARG A 144 1.56 3.66 6.78
CA ARG A 144 0.20 3.24 7.14
C ARG A 144 -0.11 1.82 6.62
N LYS A 145 0.24 1.56 5.37
CA LYS A 145 0.07 0.23 4.76
C LYS A 145 0.87 -0.84 5.49
N ALA A 146 2.15 -0.55 5.78
CA ALA A 146 3.02 -1.47 6.52
C ALA A 146 2.42 -1.81 7.89
N THR A 147 1.92 -0.81 8.63
CA THR A 147 1.24 -1.01 9.92
C THR A 147 -0.01 -1.89 9.76
N MET A 148 -0.84 -1.64 8.76
CA MET A 148 -2.04 -2.45 8.52
C MET A 148 -1.70 -3.91 8.20
N TYR A 149 -0.68 -4.15 7.39
CA TYR A 149 -0.24 -5.51 7.05
C TYR A 149 0.39 -6.24 8.23
N HIS A 150 1.09 -5.53 9.10
CA HIS A 150 1.59 -6.07 10.36
C HIS A 150 0.44 -6.58 11.24
N GLU A 151 -0.56 -5.74 11.50
CA GLU A 151 -1.73 -6.10 12.32
C GLU A 151 -2.52 -7.28 11.71
N PHE A 152 -2.72 -7.26 10.40
CA PHE A 152 -3.36 -8.38 9.72
C PHE A 152 -2.59 -9.68 9.90
N SER A 153 -1.28 -9.62 9.88
CA SER A 153 -0.42 -10.80 9.97
C SER A 153 -0.59 -11.53 11.29
N HIS A 154 -0.79 -10.83 12.40
CA HIS A 154 -1.04 -11.45 13.70
C HIS A 154 -2.16 -12.48 13.68
N LEU A 155 -3.25 -12.20 12.97
CA LEU A 155 -4.44 -13.05 13.01
C LEU A 155 -4.53 -14.01 11.81
N TRP A 156 -4.04 -13.61 10.65
CA TRP A 156 -4.29 -14.36 9.42
C TRP A 156 -3.05 -14.96 8.77
N ARG A 157 -1.85 -14.62 9.26
CA ARG A 157 -0.59 -15.08 8.66
C ARG A 157 0.33 -15.76 9.63
N ASN A 158 0.34 -15.34 10.89
CA ASN A 158 1.22 -15.89 11.90
C ASN A 158 0.74 -17.27 12.35
N ILE A 159 1.67 -18.17 12.61
CA ILE A 159 1.41 -19.42 13.31
C ILE A 159 1.10 -19.13 14.77
N ASN A 160 1.90 -18.22 15.37
CA ASN A 160 1.64 -17.70 16.70
C ASN A 160 1.17 -16.24 16.62
N PRO A 161 -0.13 -15.95 16.87
CA PRO A 161 -0.64 -14.59 16.81
C PRO A 161 0.05 -13.57 17.71
N ALA A 162 0.79 -14.00 18.73
CA ALA A 162 1.52 -13.11 19.63
C ALA A 162 2.97 -12.85 19.19
N ASP A 163 3.42 -13.45 18.10
CA ASP A 163 4.79 -13.30 17.63
C ASP A 163 4.93 -12.04 16.76
N GLU A 164 5.53 -11.00 17.35
CA GLU A 164 5.80 -9.71 16.70
C GLU A 164 6.79 -9.85 15.54
N ILE A 165 7.79 -10.71 15.68
CA ILE A 165 8.81 -10.91 14.64
C ILE A 165 8.20 -11.59 13.42
N GLU A 166 7.31 -12.56 13.66
CA GLU A 166 6.57 -13.22 12.60
C GLU A 166 5.61 -12.24 11.91
N ALA A 167 4.92 -11.37 12.68
CA ALA A 167 4.04 -10.35 12.15
C ALA A 167 4.79 -9.33 11.30
N ASP A 168 5.96 -8.88 11.74
CA ASP A 168 6.83 -8.00 10.97
C ASP A 168 7.25 -8.62 9.65
N LYS A 169 7.74 -9.85 9.68
CA LYS A 169 8.15 -10.59 8.46
C LYS A 169 6.98 -10.73 7.48
N ASN A 170 5.85 -11.22 7.95
CA ASN A 170 4.67 -11.43 7.12
C ASN A 170 4.12 -10.11 6.58
N GLY A 171 4.10 -9.05 7.42
CA GLY A 171 3.67 -7.72 7.03
C GLY A 171 4.56 -7.10 5.95
N ILE A 172 5.89 -7.20 6.11
CA ILE A 172 6.87 -6.73 5.11
C ILE A 172 6.70 -7.51 3.80
N MET A 173 6.51 -8.82 3.87
CA MET A 173 6.32 -9.64 2.70
C MET A 173 5.04 -9.26 1.94
N MET A 174 3.95 -8.98 2.66
CA MET A 174 2.73 -8.46 2.04
C MET A 174 2.96 -7.08 1.43
N TYR A 175 3.64 -6.17 2.13
CA TYR A 175 3.95 -4.84 1.65
C TYR A 175 4.75 -4.85 0.34
N LEU A 176 5.82 -5.64 0.28
CA LEU A 176 6.65 -5.80 -0.92
C LEU A 176 5.86 -6.51 -2.03
N GLY A 177 5.09 -7.53 -1.68
CA GLY A 177 4.25 -8.28 -2.60
C GLY A 177 3.19 -7.43 -3.30
N THR A 178 2.68 -6.36 -2.68
CA THR A 178 1.78 -5.41 -3.32
C THR A 178 2.51 -4.41 -4.23
N GLY A 179 3.81 -4.59 -4.44
CA GLY A 179 4.63 -3.76 -5.31
C GLY A 179 4.92 -2.37 -4.71
N ASN A 180 4.85 -2.22 -3.41
CA ASN A 180 5.35 -1.04 -2.72
C ASN A 180 6.89 -1.10 -2.67
N PRO A 181 7.59 0.03 -2.91
CA PRO A 181 9.06 0.08 -2.87
C PRO A 181 9.59 0.04 -1.45
#